data_759a08c7fcb10b7bdc9912ab6a5a11d2
#
_entry.id   759a08c7fcb10b7bdc9912ab6a5a11d2
#
_cell.length_a   1.000
_cell.length_b   1.000
_cell.length_c   1.000
_cell.angle_alpha   90.00
_cell.angle_beta   90.00
_cell.angle_gamma   90.00
#
_symmetry.space_group_name_H-M   'P 1'
#
loop_
_entity.id
_entity.type
_entity.pdbx_description
1 polymer ?
#
loop_
_entity_poly.entity_id
_entity_poly.type
_entity_poly.pdbx_seq_one_letter_code
_entity_poly.pdbx_strand_id
1 'polypeptide(L)'
;NIINYNVGIYNGAGINVKDNNSSKDFVGRLMVKPIKDLSISASYMYSETNFNNVTYMKAPRWSVGAWYNSRHWVARSEFAQANFGGNLTNTLYALAGYHFEKPWSVVGRYEFIHDEVNILNQERITIAGIYKPYKFLRLQLNASYTIDHARNRNTPGVNLLVSAIF
;
A
#
# COMPACT_ATOMS: atom_id res chain seq x y z
N ASN A 1 20.34 -12.41 -1.60
CA ASN A 1 20.09 -12.19 -3.03
C ASN A 1 19.89 -10.70 -3.29
N ILE A 2 20.58 -10.18 -4.32
CA ILE A 2 20.46 -8.77 -4.74
C ILE A 2 19.18 -8.56 -5.56
N ILE A 3 18.74 -9.60 -6.29
CA ILE A 3 17.56 -9.58 -7.16
C ILE A 3 16.63 -10.70 -6.73
N ASN A 4 15.35 -10.39 -6.62
CA ASN A 4 14.26 -11.35 -6.43
C ASN A 4 13.16 -11.04 -7.44
N TYR A 5 12.55 -12.07 -8.01
CA TYR A 5 11.41 -11.92 -8.89
C TYR A 5 10.35 -12.96 -8.59
N ASN A 6 9.11 -12.62 -8.86
CA ASN A 6 7.96 -13.51 -8.78
C ASN A 6 7.12 -13.30 -10.03
N VAL A 7 6.64 -14.40 -10.61
CA VAL A 7 5.73 -14.39 -11.75
C VAL A 7 4.62 -15.39 -11.47
N GLY A 8 3.41 -15.04 -11.77
CA GLY A 8 2.25 -15.92 -11.58
C GLY A 8 1.18 -15.71 -12.63
N ILE A 9 0.44 -16.78 -12.91
CA ILE A 9 -0.74 -16.79 -13.76
C ILE A 9 -1.88 -17.37 -12.92
N TYR A 10 -3.02 -16.69 -12.92
CA TYR A 10 -4.17 -17.05 -12.09
C TYR A 10 -5.47 -17.03 -12.90
N ASN A 11 -6.47 -17.73 -12.42
CA ASN A 11 -7.83 -17.57 -12.87
C ASN A 11 -8.41 -16.29 -12.29
N GLY A 12 -8.91 -15.38 -13.09
CA GLY A 12 -9.36 -14.05 -12.68
C GLY A 12 -10.64 -14.00 -11.86
N ALA A 13 -11.31 -15.12 -11.64
CA ALA A 13 -12.63 -15.19 -10.99
C ALA A 13 -12.60 -15.02 -9.44
N GLY A 14 -11.42 -14.97 -8.82
CA GLY A 14 -11.26 -14.84 -7.36
C GLY A 14 -11.08 -16.17 -6.63
N ILE A 15 -10.93 -16.09 -5.30
CA ILE A 15 -10.68 -17.27 -4.45
C ILE A 15 -11.94 -18.14 -4.39
N ASN A 16 -11.80 -19.44 -4.63
CA ASN A 16 -12.88 -20.45 -4.56
C ASN A 16 -14.06 -20.19 -5.53
N VAL A 17 -13.87 -19.40 -6.55
CA VAL A 17 -14.86 -19.20 -7.61
C VAL A 17 -14.43 -19.95 -8.85
N LYS A 18 -15.38 -20.67 -9.49
CA LYS A 18 -15.11 -21.33 -10.78
C LYS A 18 -14.79 -20.27 -11.81
N ASP A 19 -13.77 -20.51 -12.61
CA ASP A 19 -13.39 -19.63 -13.72
C ASP A 19 -14.61 -19.45 -14.66
N ASN A 20 -14.99 -18.19 -14.83
CA ASN A 20 -16.18 -17.78 -15.59
C ASN A 20 -15.83 -16.92 -16.80
N ASN A 21 -14.53 -16.72 -17.07
CA ASN A 21 -14.03 -16.07 -18.27
C ASN A 21 -12.92 -16.90 -18.92
N SER A 22 -12.55 -16.56 -20.14
CA SER A 22 -11.44 -17.21 -20.87
C SER A 22 -10.10 -16.53 -20.63
N SER A 23 -10.09 -15.42 -19.91
CA SER A 23 -8.89 -14.63 -19.62
C SER A 23 -8.18 -15.13 -18.37
N LYS A 24 -6.87 -15.00 -18.34
CA LYS A 24 -6.03 -15.30 -17.18
C LYS A 24 -5.39 -14.02 -16.67
N ASP A 25 -5.32 -13.92 -15.35
CA ASP A 25 -4.59 -12.85 -14.70
C ASP A 25 -3.10 -13.15 -14.72
N PHE A 26 -2.32 -12.18 -15.11
CA PHE A 26 -0.86 -12.25 -15.09
C PHE A 26 -0.32 -11.30 -14.01
N VAL A 27 0.61 -11.76 -13.18
CA VAL A 27 1.27 -10.96 -12.14
C VAL A 27 2.77 -11.13 -12.27
N GLY A 28 3.48 -10.01 -12.27
CA GLY A 28 4.94 -9.97 -12.21
C GLY A 28 5.42 -8.99 -11.15
N ARG A 29 6.46 -9.37 -10.42
CA ARG A 29 7.16 -8.49 -9.46
C ARG A 29 8.65 -8.69 -9.58
N LEU A 30 9.37 -7.59 -9.61
CA LEU A 30 10.82 -7.53 -9.51
C LEU A 30 11.21 -6.71 -8.27
N MET A 31 12.15 -7.21 -7.49
CA MET A 31 12.76 -6.48 -6.38
C MET A 31 14.26 -6.52 -6.50
N VAL A 32 14.91 -5.39 -6.34
CA VAL A 32 16.37 -5.25 -6.29
C VAL A 32 16.80 -4.62 -4.97
N LYS A 33 17.95 -5.06 -4.46
CA LYS A 33 18.61 -4.50 -3.27
C LYS A 33 19.94 -3.92 -3.68
N PRO A 34 19.99 -2.65 -4.16
CA PRO A 34 21.21 -2.06 -4.71
C PRO A 34 22.28 -1.82 -3.65
N ILE A 35 21.88 -1.51 -2.44
CA ILE A 35 22.75 -1.33 -1.28
C ILE A 35 22.10 -1.96 -0.04
N LYS A 36 22.89 -2.09 1.04
CA LYS A 36 22.38 -2.53 2.33
C LYS A 36 21.21 -1.65 2.76
N ASP A 37 20.19 -2.28 3.36
CA ASP A 37 19.02 -1.63 3.95
C ASP A 37 18.07 -0.94 2.93
N LEU A 38 18.40 -0.90 1.62
CA LEU A 38 17.53 -0.37 0.57
C LEU A 38 17.01 -1.48 -0.35
N SER A 39 15.71 -1.50 -0.54
CA SER A 39 15.03 -2.36 -1.52
C SER A 39 14.16 -1.49 -2.42
N ILE A 40 14.19 -1.76 -3.72
CA ILE A 40 13.36 -1.11 -4.74
C ILE A 40 12.56 -2.21 -5.42
N SER A 41 11.28 -2.01 -5.64
CA SER A 41 10.45 -2.98 -6.36
C SER A 41 9.59 -2.32 -7.41
N ALA A 42 9.30 -3.08 -8.47
CA ALA A 42 8.28 -2.80 -9.45
C ALA A 42 7.38 -4.01 -9.57
N SER A 43 6.08 -3.77 -9.70
CA SER A 43 5.07 -4.81 -9.87
C SER A 43 4.14 -4.44 -11.02
N TYR A 44 3.68 -5.44 -11.74
CA TYR A 44 2.66 -5.29 -12.76
C TYR A 44 1.66 -6.42 -12.64
N MET A 45 0.38 -6.10 -12.80
CA MET A 45 -0.68 -7.07 -12.88
C MET A 45 -1.60 -6.72 -14.05
N TYR A 46 -1.83 -7.68 -14.92
CA TYR A 46 -2.91 -7.65 -15.89
C TYR A 46 -4.03 -8.53 -15.40
N SER A 47 -5.23 -8.00 -15.33
CA SER A 47 -6.42 -8.75 -14.93
C SER A 47 -7.64 -8.28 -15.72
N GLU A 48 -8.64 -9.13 -15.82
CA GLU A 48 -9.98 -8.75 -16.21
C GLU A 48 -10.89 -8.87 -14.99
N THR A 49 -11.63 -7.82 -14.69
CA THR A 49 -12.58 -7.82 -13.57
C THR A 49 -14.00 -7.76 -14.09
N ASN A 50 -14.88 -8.44 -13.39
CA ASN A 50 -16.30 -8.44 -13.70
C ASN A 50 -17.00 -7.42 -12.82
N PHE A 51 -17.61 -6.43 -13.44
CA PHE A 51 -18.47 -5.47 -12.74
C PHE A 51 -19.92 -5.88 -12.97
N ASN A 52 -20.63 -6.23 -11.90
CA ASN A 52 -22.05 -6.63 -11.93
C ASN A 52 -22.39 -7.87 -12.78
N ASN A 53 -21.50 -8.85 -12.89
CA ASN A 53 -21.70 -10.10 -13.64
C ASN A 53 -22.05 -9.95 -15.15
N VAL A 54 -21.86 -8.77 -15.72
CA VAL A 54 -22.32 -8.48 -17.10
C VAL A 54 -21.20 -8.01 -18.02
N THR A 55 -20.18 -7.33 -17.50
CA THR A 55 -19.14 -6.73 -18.34
C THR A 55 -17.76 -7.01 -17.79
N TYR A 56 -16.91 -7.69 -18.58
CA TYR A 56 -15.50 -7.86 -18.28
C TYR A 56 -14.75 -6.60 -18.67
N MET A 57 -14.10 -5.97 -17.70
CA MET A 57 -13.26 -4.80 -17.94
C MET A 57 -11.80 -5.15 -17.68
N LYS A 58 -10.94 -4.73 -18.60
CA LYS A 58 -9.50 -4.80 -18.39
C LYS A 58 -9.12 -3.90 -17.19
N ALA A 59 -8.33 -4.45 -16.29
CA ALA A 59 -7.88 -3.76 -15.09
C ALA A 59 -6.36 -3.90 -14.90
N PRO A 60 -5.54 -3.43 -15.88
CA PRO A 60 -4.10 -3.41 -15.71
C PRO A 60 -3.71 -2.46 -14.57
N ARG A 61 -2.74 -2.87 -13.77
CA ARG A 61 -2.21 -2.07 -12.67
C ARG A 61 -0.72 -2.29 -12.51
N TRP A 62 -0.04 -1.27 -12.06
CA TRP A 62 1.38 -1.34 -11.77
C TRP A 62 1.73 -0.54 -10.54
N SER A 63 2.83 -0.88 -9.92
CA SER A 63 3.39 -0.11 -8.82
C SER A 63 4.91 -0.08 -8.86
N VAL A 64 5.45 0.99 -8.30
CA VAL A 64 6.88 1.10 -7.98
C VAL A 64 7.01 1.56 -6.53
N GLY A 65 7.96 0.96 -5.81
CA GLY A 65 8.16 1.28 -4.40
C GLY A 65 9.61 1.14 -3.99
N ALA A 66 9.95 1.83 -2.91
CA ALA A 66 11.24 1.76 -2.26
C ALA A 66 11.10 1.64 -0.75
N TRP A 67 11.95 0.84 -0.14
CA TRP A 67 12.05 0.63 1.30
C TRP A 67 13.49 0.81 1.75
N TYR A 68 13.68 1.71 2.69
CA TYR A 68 14.92 1.86 3.42
C TYR A 68 14.67 1.51 4.89
N ASN A 69 15.47 0.63 5.45
CA ASN A 69 15.30 0.17 6.83
C ASN A 69 16.64 -0.05 7.50
N SER A 70 17.14 0.99 8.15
CA SER A 70 18.37 0.96 8.92
C SER A 70 18.10 0.80 10.43
N ARG A 71 19.14 0.86 11.24
CA ARG A 71 19.03 0.78 12.71
C ARG A 71 18.13 1.87 13.30
N HIS A 72 18.22 3.10 12.77
CA HIS A 72 17.53 4.27 13.32
C HIS A 72 16.46 4.81 12.40
N TRP A 73 16.59 4.64 11.09
CA TRP A 73 15.68 5.22 10.11
C TRP A 73 14.88 4.14 9.40
N VAL A 74 13.62 4.42 9.22
CA VAL A 74 12.74 3.70 8.31
C VAL A 74 12.13 4.70 7.34
N ALA A 75 12.20 4.39 6.04
CA ALA A 75 11.48 5.13 5.01
C ALA A 75 10.86 4.14 4.02
N ARG A 76 9.64 4.38 3.62
CA ARG A 76 8.92 3.56 2.63
C ARG A 76 8.08 4.46 1.76
N SER A 77 8.05 4.18 0.47
CA SER A 77 7.14 4.83 -0.45
C SER A 77 6.74 3.86 -1.52
N GLU A 78 5.49 3.93 -1.96
CA GLU A 78 4.99 3.20 -3.10
C GLU A 78 3.96 4.04 -3.83
N PHE A 79 4.17 4.19 -5.14
CA PHE A 79 3.19 4.73 -6.07
C PHE A 79 2.57 3.58 -6.85
N ALA A 80 1.26 3.59 -7.00
CA ALA A 80 0.56 2.63 -7.83
C ALA A 80 -0.49 3.31 -8.69
N GLN A 81 -0.68 2.77 -9.88
CA GLN A 81 -1.73 3.17 -10.82
C GLN A 81 -2.50 1.94 -11.26
N ALA A 82 -3.81 2.07 -11.26
CA ALA A 82 -4.73 1.07 -11.80
C ALA A 82 -5.61 1.72 -12.87
N ASN A 83 -5.92 0.95 -13.92
CA ASN A 83 -6.87 1.36 -14.95
C ASN A 83 -8.07 0.41 -14.89
N PHE A 84 -9.22 0.92 -14.53
CA PHE A 84 -10.47 0.16 -14.45
C PHE A 84 -11.39 0.57 -15.60
N GLY A 85 -11.32 -0.17 -16.71
CA GLY A 85 -12.18 0.08 -17.86
C GLY A 85 -11.99 1.44 -18.52
N GLY A 86 -10.78 2.01 -18.47
CA GLY A 86 -10.44 3.32 -19.00
C GLY A 86 -10.29 4.41 -17.93
N ASN A 87 -10.80 4.21 -16.71
CA ASN A 87 -10.65 5.17 -15.60
C ASN A 87 -9.35 4.90 -14.83
N LEU A 88 -8.48 5.88 -14.77
CA LEU A 88 -7.23 5.79 -14.03
C LEU A 88 -7.43 6.15 -12.56
N THR A 89 -6.88 5.33 -11.71
CA THR A 89 -6.77 5.58 -10.26
C THR A 89 -5.31 5.56 -9.86
N ASN A 90 -4.86 6.64 -9.24
CA ASN A 90 -3.50 6.82 -8.76
C ASN A 90 -3.48 6.79 -7.24
N THR A 91 -2.50 6.12 -6.66
CA THR A 91 -2.28 6.09 -5.22
C THR A 91 -0.82 6.28 -4.90
N LEU A 92 -0.54 6.95 -3.81
CA LEU A 92 0.79 7.04 -3.21
C LEU A 92 0.66 6.86 -1.71
N TYR A 93 1.58 6.15 -1.11
CA TYR A 93 1.95 6.40 0.27
C TYR A 93 3.44 6.68 0.41
N ALA A 94 3.79 7.55 1.34
CA ALA A 94 5.15 7.80 1.76
C ALA A 94 5.19 7.83 3.29
N LEU A 95 6.14 7.11 3.87
CA LEU A 95 6.32 6.99 5.31
C LEU A 95 7.79 7.21 5.64
N ALA A 96 8.04 8.00 6.68
CA ALA A 96 9.35 8.13 7.27
C ALA A 96 9.25 8.05 8.79
N GLY A 97 10.22 7.42 9.42
CA GLY A 97 10.23 7.26 10.86
C GLY A 97 11.63 7.15 11.42
N TYR A 98 11.72 7.43 12.72
CA TYR A 98 12.95 7.37 13.48
C TYR A 98 12.77 6.47 14.71
N HIS A 99 13.68 5.54 14.88
CA HIS A 99 13.79 4.69 16.06
C HIS A 99 14.83 5.32 17.00
N PHE A 100 14.36 5.88 18.08
CA PHE A 100 15.22 6.34 19.17
C PHE A 100 15.91 5.12 19.83
N GLU A 101 16.84 5.36 20.71
CA GLU A 101 17.24 4.31 21.62
C GLU A 101 16.00 3.88 22.40
N LYS A 102 15.81 2.56 22.48
CA LYS A 102 14.60 1.95 23.08
C LYS A 102 14.03 2.78 24.24
N PRO A 103 12.72 2.80 24.39
CA PRO A 103 11.67 1.99 23.71
C PRO A 103 10.83 2.76 22.67
N TRP A 104 11.26 3.96 22.24
CA TRP A 104 10.45 4.90 21.48
C TRP A 104 10.74 4.91 19.99
N SER A 105 9.71 5.19 19.22
CA SER A 105 9.82 5.51 17.78
C SER A 105 8.75 6.51 17.39
N VAL A 106 9.02 7.32 16.38
CA VAL A 106 8.07 8.21 15.75
C VAL A 106 8.00 7.92 14.27
N VAL A 107 6.80 7.99 13.69
CA VAL A 107 6.58 7.74 12.27
C VAL A 107 5.60 8.78 11.74
N GLY A 108 5.94 9.40 10.62
CA GLY A 108 5.04 10.21 9.81
C GLY A 108 4.67 9.45 8.53
N ARG A 109 3.42 9.58 8.08
CA ARG A 109 2.92 8.97 6.85
C ARG A 109 2.02 9.95 6.12
N TYR A 110 2.23 10.04 4.81
CA TYR A 110 1.35 10.72 3.86
C TYR A 110 0.80 9.70 2.86
N GLU A 111 -0.46 9.85 2.52
CA GLU A 111 -1.16 9.00 1.55
C GLU A 111 -2.07 9.86 0.69
N PHE A 112 -2.17 9.51 -0.58
CA PHE A 112 -3.26 10.01 -1.41
C PHE A 112 -3.84 8.88 -2.29
N ILE A 113 -5.11 9.06 -2.65
CA ILE A 113 -5.79 8.32 -3.70
C ILE A 113 -6.58 9.32 -4.53
N HIS A 114 -6.42 9.23 -5.84
CA HIS A 114 -7.11 10.07 -6.80
C HIS A 114 -7.54 9.24 -8.01
N ASP A 115 -8.82 9.33 -8.39
CA ASP A 115 -9.36 8.75 -9.62
C ASP A 115 -9.85 9.85 -10.58
N GLU A 116 -9.88 9.55 -11.87
CA GLU A 116 -10.29 10.50 -12.91
C GLU A 116 -11.78 10.87 -12.83
N VAL A 117 -12.61 10.02 -12.24
CA VAL A 117 -14.06 10.24 -12.07
C VAL A 117 -14.41 10.96 -10.78
N ASN A 118 -13.40 11.31 -9.98
CA ASN A 118 -13.51 12.07 -8.72
C ASN A 118 -14.44 11.42 -7.68
N ILE A 119 -14.53 10.09 -7.67
CA ILE A 119 -15.22 9.32 -6.62
C ILE A 119 -14.28 9.12 -5.43
N LEU A 120 -12.99 8.89 -5.73
CA LEU A 120 -11.91 8.73 -4.76
C LEU A 120 -10.90 9.86 -4.96
N ASN A 121 -10.96 10.89 -4.15
CA ASN A 121 -10.02 12.01 -4.17
C ASN A 121 -9.73 12.41 -2.73
N GLN A 122 -8.79 11.71 -2.11
CA GLN A 122 -8.50 11.84 -0.69
C GLN A 122 -7.00 11.92 -0.44
N GLU A 123 -6.67 12.73 0.54
CA GLU A 123 -5.33 12.80 1.12
C GLU A 123 -5.40 12.51 2.62
N ARG A 124 -4.37 11.89 3.16
CA ARG A 124 -4.25 11.64 4.60
C ARG A 124 -2.84 11.86 5.08
N ILE A 125 -2.73 12.60 6.18
CA ILE A 125 -1.50 12.70 6.95
C ILE A 125 -1.71 11.97 8.27
N THR A 126 -0.74 11.17 8.68
CA THR A 126 -0.75 10.45 9.95
C THR A 126 0.58 10.63 10.65
N ILE A 127 0.55 10.89 11.95
CA ILE A 127 1.73 10.88 12.83
C ILE A 127 1.48 9.81 13.89
N ALA A 128 2.47 8.98 14.15
CA ALA A 128 2.40 7.89 15.12
C ALA A 128 3.56 7.95 16.10
N GLY A 129 3.24 7.91 17.39
CA GLY A 129 4.17 7.60 18.47
C GLY A 129 4.07 6.11 18.80
N ILE A 130 5.20 5.42 18.86
CA ILE A 130 5.28 3.98 19.14
C ILE A 130 6.14 3.76 20.37
N TYR A 131 5.62 3.01 21.34
CA TYR A 131 6.29 2.65 22.58
C TYR A 131 6.35 1.13 22.72
N LYS A 132 7.56 0.58 22.81
CA LYS A 132 7.81 -0.86 22.96
C LYS A 132 8.58 -1.14 24.23
N PRO A 133 7.90 -1.14 25.40
CA PRO A 133 8.58 -1.38 26.69
C PRO A 133 9.21 -2.77 26.76
N TYR A 134 8.57 -3.77 26.15
CA TYR A 134 9.02 -5.14 26.10
C TYR A 134 9.00 -5.70 24.69
N LYS A 135 9.71 -6.78 24.42
CA LYS A 135 9.75 -7.43 23.08
C LYS A 135 8.36 -7.88 22.60
N PHE A 136 7.51 -8.27 23.55
CA PHE A 136 6.16 -8.79 23.28
C PHE A 136 5.07 -7.72 23.30
N LEU A 137 5.34 -6.48 23.76
CA LEU A 137 4.33 -5.44 23.91
C LEU A 137 4.66 -4.21 23.06
N ARG A 138 3.71 -3.78 22.26
CA ARG A 138 3.76 -2.55 21.47
C ARG A 138 2.50 -1.73 21.72
N LEU A 139 2.69 -0.48 22.10
CA LEU A 139 1.65 0.54 22.17
C LEU A 139 1.90 1.54 21.05
N GLN A 140 0.87 1.93 20.33
CA GLN A 140 0.99 2.91 19.25
C GLN A 140 -0.19 3.87 19.28
N LEU A 141 0.10 5.15 19.42
CA LEU A 141 -0.88 6.23 19.29
C LEU A 141 -0.70 6.90 17.94
N ASN A 142 -1.81 6.97 17.17
CA ASN A 142 -1.84 7.62 15.86
C ASN A 142 -2.77 8.82 15.93
N ALA A 143 -2.32 9.94 15.39
CA ALA A 143 -3.16 11.08 15.05
C ALA A 143 -3.16 11.22 13.52
N SER A 144 -4.33 11.36 12.93
CA SER A 144 -4.49 11.46 11.47
C SER A 144 -5.44 12.59 11.10
N TYR A 145 -5.23 13.13 9.91
CA TYR A 145 -6.12 14.10 9.29
C TYR A 145 -6.34 13.69 7.84
N THR A 146 -7.60 13.47 7.48
CA THR A 146 -8.02 13.09 6.13
C THR A 146 -8.76 14.25 5.49
N ILE A 147 -8.35 14.63 4.30
CA ILE A 147 -9.00 15.61 3.42
C ILE A 147 -9.67 14.81 2.30
N ASP A 148 -10.99 14.88 2.20
CA ASP A 148 -11.78 14.24 1.15
C ASP A 148 -12.29 15.34 0.20
N HIS A 149 -11.56 15.53 -0.90
CA HIS A 149 -11.89 16.52 -1.91
C HIS A 149 -13.15 16.15 -2.69
N ALA A 150 -13.42 14.85 -2.89
CA ALA A 150 -14.61 14.37 -3.60
C ALA A 150 -15.90 14.69 -2.84
N ARG A 151 -15.85 14.64 -1.49
CA ARG A 151 -17.01 14.89 -0.61
C ARG A 151 -16.94 16.22 0.11
N ASN A 152 -15.90 17.04 -0.16
CA ASN A 152 -15.62 18.30 0.52
C ASN A 152 -15.70 18.16 2.07
N ARG A 153 -15.03 17.13 2.60
CA ARG A 153 -15.10 16.78 4.02
C ARG A 153 -13.71 16.52 4.58
N ASN A 154 -13.43 17.12 5.74
CA ASN A 154 -12.21 16.87 6.50
C ASN A 154 -12.52 16.07 7.77
N THR A 155 -11.69 15.07 8.06
CA THR A 155 -11.93 14.18 9.20
C THR A 155 -10.64 14.00 10.01
N PRO A 156 -10.58 14.53 11.22
CA PRO A 156 -9.54 14.17 12.17
C PRO A 156 -9.78 12.76 12.73
N GLY A 157 -8.71 12.07 13.08
CA GLY A 157 -8.78 10.74 13.68
C GLY A 157 -7.68 10.52 14.71
N VAL A 158 -8.03 9.82 15.79
CA VAL A 158 -7.07 9.36 16.80
C VAL A 158 -7.33 7.87 17.06
N ASN A 159 -6.28 7.06 17.03
CA ASN A 159 -6.36 5.63 17.28
C ASN A 159 -5.27 5.18 18.23
N LEU A 160 -5.62 4.36 19.20
CA LEU A 160 -4.69 3.62 20.04
C LEU A 160 -4.66 2.16 19.63
N LEU A 161 -3.49 1.66 19.31
CA LEU A 161 -3.25 0.25 19.00
C LEU A 161 -2.39 -0.37 20.10
N VAL A 162 -2.87 -1.49 20.64
CA VAL A 162 -2.14 -2.32 21.59
C VAL A 162 -1.90 -3.67 20.91
N SER A 163 -0.65 -4.07 20.79
CA SER A 163 -0.27 -5.38 20.22
C SER A 163 0.55 -6.15 21.24
N ALA A 164 0.13 -7.38 21.53
CA ALA A 164 0.87 -8.33 22.33
C ALA A 164 1.16 -9.58 21.48
N ILE A 165 2.40 -10.09 21.53
CA ILE A 165 2.87 -11.27 20.80
C ILE A 165 3.37 -12.25 21.85
N PHE A 166 2.74 -13.42 21.93
CA PHE A 166 3.07 -14.51 22.87
C PHE A 166 3.72 -15.68 22.14
#